data_b8f3420a23ec50c7e8820d177de3e12f
#
_entry.id   b8f3420a23ec50c7e8820d177de3e12f
#
_cell.length_a   1.000
_cell.length_b   1.000
_cell.length_c   1.000
_cell.angle_alpha   90.00
_cell.angle_beta   90.00
_cell.angle_gamma   90.00
#
_symmetry.space_group_name_H-M   'P 1'
#
loop_
_entity.id
_entity.type
_entity.pdbx_description
1 polymer ?
#
loop_
_entity_poly.entity_id
_entity_poly.type
_entity_poly.pdbx_seq_one_letter_code
_entity_poly.pdbx_strand_id
1 'polypeptide(L)'
;VIELRGSHQRFPSSKLPNDHDIAPGQSISNGLFEEGLMTNQTQTHQVTLDFYTLNDLRTIAKTLPRLELHPDVITKIEAGAQFVLEKAAEDRYIYGTNTGFGSLCETRVENEEMEMLQFNHVVSHAVGVGEIVPESLSRLMMFIKLLTFRTGHTGISMAPVQRLIDMWNNDIMPAIPKKGTVGASGDLAPLAHMALPLLGLGKVYYQGEIVESAGVLDAMGWEPLRLKPKEGLALTNGVQYINARGAQCLMRIEEMMKTADLFAAMSSQAFSTSETFYQAPYHETTFHPERKTVATNMRKVL
;
A
#
# COMPACT_ATOMS: atom_id res chain seq x y z
N VAL A 1 48.51 -11.76 31.22
CA VAL A 1 49.32 -11.05 30.25
C VAL A 1 49.77 -12.07 29.23
N ILE A 2 49.15 -12.11 28.07
CA ILE A 2 49.58 -12.91 26.92
C ILE A 2 50.00 -11.96 25.86
N GLU A 3 51.31 -11.93 25.58
CA GLU A 3 51.89 -11.21 24.43
C GLU A 3 51.54 -11.95 23.14
N LEU A 4 50.77 -11.29 22.26
CA LEU A 4 50.57 -11.74 20.90
C LEU A 4 51.63 -11.07 20.00
N ARG A 5 52.74 -11.81 19.69
CA ARG A 5 53.59 -11.50 18.58
C ARG A 5 53.01 -12.14 17.33
N GLY A 6 52.46 -11.31 16.41
CA GLY A 6 52.03 -11.72 15.10
C GLY A 6 52.21 -10.60 14.09
N SER A 7 52.95 -10.91 13.05
CA SER A 7 53.43 -10.08 11.97
C SER A 7 52.39 -9.14 11.37
N HIS A 8 52.66 -7.81 11.45
CA HIS A 8 51.92 -6.78 10.74
C HIS A 8 52.21 -6.85 9.23
N GLN A 9 51.33 -7.50 8.45
CA GLN A 9 51.20 -7.13 7.05
C GLN A 9 50.28 -5.91 6.96
N ARG A 10 50.85 -4.75 6.58
CA ARG A 10 50.07 -3.56 6.27
C ARG A 10 49.41 -3.78 4.90
N PHE A 11 48.07 -3.84 4.90
CA PHE A 11 47.29 -3.68 3.69
C PHE A 11 47.45 -2.21 3.21
N PRO A 12 47.56 -1.97 1.89
CA PRO A 12 47.59 -0.61 1.36
C PRO A 12 46.25 0.08 1.66
N SER A 13 46.33 1.27 2.22
CA SER A 13 45.18 2.14 2.46
C SER A 13 44.57 2.56 1.13
N SER A 14 43.60 1.80 0.62
CA SER A 14 42.68 2.32 -0.36
C SER A 14 41.81 3.36 0.34
N LYS A 15 41.92 4.61 -0.12
CA LYS A 15 41.09 5.72 0.35
C LYS A 15 39.61 5.32 0.26
N LEU A 16 38.97 5.23 1.41
CA LEU A 16 37.51 5.27 1.46
C LEU A 16 37.08 6.61 0.85
N PRO A 17 36.06 6.64 0.00
CA PRO A 17 35.52 7.91 -0.49
C PRO A 17 35.06 8.74 0.71
N ASN A 18 35.38 10.03 0.72
CA ASN A 18 34.94 10.96 1.74
C ASN A 18 33.40 11.09 1.67
N ASP A 19 32.75 11.27 2.81
CA ASP A 19 31.29 11.47 2.96
C ASP A 19 30.71 12.64 2.15
N HIS A 20 31.53 13.40 1.41
CA HIS A 20 31.12 14.52 0.56
C HIS A 20 30.92 14.17 -0.91
N ASP A 21 31.24 12.95 -1.34
CA ASP A 21 31.11 12.54 -2.76
C ASP A 21 29.77 11.83 -3.09
N ILE A 22 28.85 11.73 -2.15
CA ILE A 22 27.49 11.23 -2.41
C ILE A 22 26.63 12.44 -2.77
N ALA A 23 26.33 12.59 -4.05
CA ALA A 23 25.38 13.60 -4.52
C ALA A 23 24.03 13.41 -3.82
N PRO A 24 23.42 14.48 -3.27
CA PRO A 24 22.10 14.39 -2.64
C PRO A 24 21.07 14.07 -3.73
N GLY A 25 20.53 12.86 -3.74
CA GLY A 25 19.46 12.47 -4.66
C GLY A 25 19.54 11.08 -5.29
N GLN A 26 20.61 10.32 -5.11
CA GLN A 26 20.58 8.90 -5.51
C GLN A 26 19.89 8.07 -4.43
N SER A 27 18.56 7.90 -4.57
CA SER A 27 17.85 6.85 -3.86
C SER A 27 18.40 5.51 -4.34
N ILE A 28 18.78 4.65 -3.41
CA ILE A 28 19.09 3.25 -3.71
C ILE A 28 17.81 2.69 -4.35
N SER A 29 17.87 2.44 -5.66
CA SER A 29 16.75 1.91 -6.44
C SER A 29 16.33 0.57 -5.84
N ASN A 30 15.06 0.48 -5.51
CA ASN A 30 14.46 -0.62 -4.76
C ASN A 30 14.10 -1.75 -5.71
N GLY A 31 14.98 -2.70 -5.92
CA GLY A 31 14.75 -3.86 -6.78
C GLY A 31 13.56 -4.77 -6.45
N LEU A 32 12.81 -4.47 -5.38
CA LEU A 32 11.57 -5.17 -5.04
C LEU A 32 10.29 -4.52 -5.62
N PHE A 33 10.39 -3.24 -6.01
CA PHE A 33 9.28 -2.46 -6.57
C PHE A 33 9.87 -1.60 -7.69
N GLU A 34 10.16 -2.21 -8.84
CA GLU A 34 10.60 -1.48 -10.03
C GLU A 34 9.48 -0.55 -10.51
N GLU A 35 9.84 0.70 -10.76
CA GLU A 35 8.95 1.67 -11.38
C GLU A 35 8.70 1.24 -12.84
N GLY A 36 7.44 1.18 -13.25
CA GLY A 36 7.06 0.95 -14.65
C GLY A 36 6.69 -0.48 -15.05
N LEU A 37 6.46 -1.39 -14.10
CA LEU A 37 5.88 -2.71 -14.42
C LEU A 37 4.39 -2.54 -14.78
N MET A 38 4.04 -2.88 -16.03
CA MET A 38 2.65 -2.94 -16.48
C MET A 38 1.93 -4.16 -15.89
N THR A 39 0.61 -4.07 -15.70
CA THR A 39 -0.21 -5.20 -15.25
C THR A 39 -0.02 -6.42 -16.13
N ASN A 40 0.13 -7.58 -15.50
CA ASN A 40 0.25 -8.85 -16.20
C ASN A 40 -1.13 -9.35 -16.66
N GLN A 41 -1.50 -9.00 -17.88
CA GLN A 41 -2.80 -9.36 -18.48
C GLN A 41 -3.03 -10.87 -18.62
N THR A 42 -1.98 -11.69 -18.49
CA THR A 42 -2.08 -13.17 -18.65
C THR A 42 -2.50 -13.88 -17.36
N GLN A 43 -2.40 -13.23 -16.21
CA GLN A 43 -2.81 -13.78 -14.93
C GLN A 43 -3.99 -12.98 -14.36
N THR A 44 -5.03 -13.70 -13.96
CA THR A 44 -6.18 -13.12 -13.28
C THR A 44 -6.14 -13.52 -11.81
N HIS A 45 -6.31 -12.55 -10.92
CA HIS A 45 -6.49 -12.77 -9.50
C HIS A 45 -7.91 -12.41 -9.10
N GLN A 46 -8.65 -13.38 -8.56
CA GLN A 46 -9.97 -13.14 -8.00
C GLN A 46 -9.84 -12.62 -6.57
N VAL A 47 -10.36 -11.43 -6.33
CA VAL A 47 -10.50 -10.88 -4.97
C VAL A 47 -11.62 -11.63 -4.26
N THR A 48 -11.26 -12.40 -3.23
CA THR A 48 -12.16 -13.25 -2.45
C THR A 48 -12.44 -12.68 -1.07
N LEU A 49 -13.29 -13.33 -0.29
CA LEU A 49 -13.54 -13.00 1.12
C LEU A 49 -12.44 -13.53 2.06
N ASP A 50 -11.50 -14.33 1.56
CA ASP A 50 -10.45 -14.95 2.33
C ASP A 50 -9.48 -13.93 2.96
N PHE A 51 -8.75 -14.38 3.97
CA PHE A 51 -7.71 -13.57 4.60
C PHE A 51 -6.50 -13.41 3.69
N TYR A 52 -6.01 -12.18 3.53
CA TYR A 52 -4.81 -11.86 2.76
C TYR A 52 -3.62 -11.67 3.70
N THR A 53 -2.57 -12.42 3.47
CA THR A 53 -1.30 -12.34 4.19
C THR A 53 -0.35 -11.32 3.58
N LEU A 54 0.74 -10.99 4.28
CA LEU A 54 1.82 -10.15 3.73
C LEU A 54 2.42 -10.78 2.45
N ASN A 55 2.49 -12.11 2.39
CA ASN A 55 3.00 -12.80 1.21
C ASN A 55 2.07 -12.71 0.00
N ASP A 56 0.76 -12.70 0.23
CA ASP A 56 -0.22 -12.46 -0.84
C ASP A 56 -0.08 -11.04 -1.39
N LEU A 57 0.06 -10.04 -0.51
CA LEU A 57 0.33 -8.64 -0.92
C LEU A 57 1.64 -8.53 -1.71
N ARG A 58 2.69 -9.25 -1.29
CA ARG A 58 3.97 -9.31 -2.01
C ARG A 58 3.80 -9.92 -3.40
N THR A 59 3.05 -11.01 -3.50
CA THR A 59 2.77 -11.68 -4.77
C THR A 59 2.01 -10.76 -5.72
N ILE A 60 0.92 -10.13 -5.26
CA ILE A 60 0.15 -9.16 -6.05
C ILE A 60 1.02 -7.99 -6.50
N ALA A 61 1.86 -7.43 -5.61
CA ALA A 61 2.74 -6.32 -5.94
C ALA A 61 3.83 -6.69 -6.96
N LYS A 62 4.27 -7.94 -7.00
CA LYS A 62 5.27 -8.44 -7.98
C LYS A 62 4.68 -8.86 -9.31
N THR A 63 3.52 -9.52 -9.29
CA THR A 63 2.94 -10.12 -10.51
C THR A 63 1.98 -9.19 -11.23
N LEU A 64 1.45 -8.17 -10.55
CA LEU A 64 0.48 -7.21 -11.06
C LEU A 64 -0.62 -7.87 -11.90
N PRO A 65 -1.35 -8.86 -11.37
CA PRO A 65 -2.33 -9.59 -12.13
C PRO A 65 -3.51 -8.70 -12.50
N ARG A 66 -4.26 -9.09 -13.52
CA ARG A 66 -5.60 -8.55 -13.75
C ARG A 66 -6.49 -8.87 -12.55
N LEU A 67 -7.27 -7.93 -12.05
CA LEU A 67 -8.17 -8.12 -10.92
C LEU A 67 -9.60 -8.37 -11.39
N GLU A 68 -10.26 -9.32 -10.72
CA GLU A 68 -11.69 -9.58 -10.83
C GLU A 68 -12.26 -9.81 -9.44
N LEU A 69 -13.54 -9.54 -9.24
CA LEU A 69 -14.22 -9.84 -7.98
C LEU A 69 -14.84 -11.24 -8.04
N HIS A 70 -14.68 -12.01 -6.97
CA HIS A 70 -15.45 -13.24 -6.79
C HIS A 70 -16.95 -12.90 -6.66
N PRO A 71 -17.88 -13.72 -7.19
CA PRO A 71 -19.31 -13.47 -7.10
C PRO A 71 -19.83 -13.21 -5.68
N ASP A 72 -19.29 -13.92 -4.68
CA ASP A 72 -19.66 -13.70 -3.27
C ASP A 72 -19.27 -12.31 -2.77
N VAL A 73 -18.17 -11.75 -3.26
CA VAL A 73 -17.73 -10.38 -2.95
C VAL A 73 -18.72 -9.38 -3.55
N ILE A 74 -19.10 -9.58 -4.81
CA ILE A 74 -20.11 -8.73 -5.49
C ILE A 74 -21.41 -8.73 -4.69
N THR A 75 -21.92 -9.90 -4.35
CA THR A 75 -23.13 -10.06 -3.54
C THR A 75 -23.05 -9.32 -2.20
N LYS A 76 -21.88 -9.37 -1.51
CA LYS A 76 -21.68 -8.66 -0.25
C LYS A 76 -21.67 -7.14 -0.42
N ILE A 77 -20.99 -6.64 -1.47
CA ILE A 77 -20.94 -5.20 -1.75
C ILE A 77 -22.34 -4.68 -2.09
N GLU A 78 -23.07 -5.36 -2.96
CA GLU A 78 -24.43 -4.98 -3.36
C GLU A 78 -25.39 -4.97 -2.18
N ALA A 79 -25.37 -6.00 -1.33
CA ALA A 79 -26.17 -6.07 -0.12
C ALA A 79 -25.85 -4.92 0.86
N GLY A 80 -24.56 -4.60 1.04
CA GLY A 80 -24.13 -3.49 1.88
C GLY A 80 -24.56 -2.12 1.34
N ALA A 81 -24.46 -1.92 0.03
CA ALA A 81 -24.91 -0.70 -0.65
C ALA A 81 -26.43 -0.52 -0.54
N GLN A 82 -27.19 -1.58 -0.79
CA GLN A 82 -28.64 -1.58 -0.67
C GLN A 82 -29.09 -1.21 0.75
N PHE A 83 -28.46 -1.83 1.77
CA PHE A 83 -28.71 -1.49 3.17
C PHE A 83 -28.48 -0.02 3.48
N VAL A 84 -27.41 0.59 2.96
CA VAL A 84 -27.13 2.02 3.17
C VAL A 84 -28.19 2.89 2.49
N LEU A 85 -28.63 2.56 1.27
CA LEU A 85 -29.68 3.30 0.58
C LEU A 85 -31.01 3.26 1.32
N GLU A 86 -31.40 2.09 1.83
CA GLU A 86 -32.59 1.93 2.67
C GLU A 86 -32.51 2.79 3.94
N LYS A 87 -31.35 2.75 4.61
CA LYS A 87 -31.12 3.56 5.81
C LYS A 87 -31.05 5.05 5.56
N ALA A 88 -30.52 5.47 4.41
CA ALA A 88 -30.49 6.87 4.03
C ALA A 88 -31.90 7.48 3.85
N ALA A 89 -32.86 6.66 3.46
CA ALA A 89 -34.25 7.06 3.26
C ALA A 89 -35.05 7.16 4.59
N GLU A 90 -34.52 6.59 5.70
CA GLU A 90 -35.18 6.67 7.01
C GLU A 90 -35.12 8.10 7.58
N ASP A 91 -36.08 8.45 8.41
CA ASP A 91 -36.11 9.73 9.12
C ASP A 91 -35.17 9.77 10.36
N ARG A 92 -34.11 8.98 10.31
CA ARG A 92 -33.07 8.90 11.34
C ARG A 92 -31.76 9.49 10.81
N TYR A 93 -31.10 10.29 11.64
CA TYR A 93 -29.77 10.83 11.31
C TYR A 93 -28.72 9.73 11.33
N ILE A 94 -28.04 9.53 10.20
CA ILE A 94 -26.98 8.53 10.03
C ILE A 94 -25.76 9.27 9.49
N TYR A 95 -24.73 9.34 10.32
CA TYR A 95 -23.50 10.08 10.04
C TYR A 95 -22.90 9.74 8.65
N GLY A 96 -22.65 10.78 7.87
CA GLY A 96 -22.06 10.68 6.54
C GLY A 96 -22.90 9.93 5.49
N THR A 97 -24.16 9.63 5.85
CA THR A 97 -25.12 8.99 4.96
C THR A 97 -26.23 9.96 4.57
N ASN A 98 -26.91 10.55 5.53
CA ASN A 98 -27.93 11.59 5.33
C ASN A 98 -27.73 12.81 6.26
N THR A 99 -26.51 12.96 6.80
CA THR A 99 -26.09 14.13 7.57
C THR A 99 -24.78 14.67 6.99
N GLY A 100 -24.43 15.90 7.38
CA GLY A 100 -23.09 16.45 7.19
C GLY A 100 -22.01 15.70 7.97
N PHE A 101 -20.78 16.19 7.88
CA PHE A 101 -19.59 15.61 8.50
C PHE A 101 -19.08 16.48 9.66
N GLY A 102 -18.34 15.88 10.59
CA GLY A 102 -17.71 16.58 11.72
C GLY A 102 -18.75 17.33 12.57
N SER A 103 -18.59 18.63 12.69
CA SER A 103 -19.52 19.51 13.45
C SER A 103 -20.95 19.58 12.85
N LEU A 104 -21.13 19.13 11.61
CA LEU A 104 -22.43 19.11 10.92
C LEU A 104 -23.10 17.73 11.01
N CYS A 105 -22.69 16.87 11.91
CA CYS A 105 -23.20 15.50 12.04
C CYS A 105 -24.69 15.41 12.45
N GLU A 106 -25.23 16.49 13.03
CA GLU A 106 -26.64 16.63 13.40
C GLU A 106 -27.45 17.45 12.38
N THR A 107 -26.81 17.87 11.28
CA THR A 107 -27.48 18.61 10.20
C THR A 107 -27.87 17.63 9.12
N ARG A 108 -29.19 17.47 8.92
CA ARG A 108 -29.73 16.67 7.81
C ARG A 108 -29.41 17.34 6.47
N VAL A 109 -29.08 16.55 5.49
CA VAL A 109 -28.83 16.99 4.13
C VAL A 109 -29.94 16.40 3.25
N GLU A 110 -30.56 17.27 2.44
CA GLU A 110 -31.62 16.84 1.54
C GLU A 110 -31.07 15.97 0.40
N ASN A 111 -31.94 15.10 -0.13
CA ASN A 111 -31.51 14.10 -1.12
C ASN A 111 -30.87 14.75 -2.37
N GLU A 112 -31.35 15.92 -2.79
CA GLU A 112 -30.86 16.69 -3.93
C GLU A 112 -29.44 17.22 -3.72
N GLU A 113 -29.03 17.44 -2.48
CA GLU A 113 -27.71 17.95 -2.11
C GLU A 113 -26.71 16.84 -1.76
N MET A 114 -27.18 15.61 -1.64
CA MET A 114 -26.39 14.49 -1.15
C MET A 114 -25.20 14.16 -2.06
N GLU A 115 -25.38 14.21 -3.37
CA GLU A 115 -24.31 14.00 -4.35
C GLU A 115 -23.20 15.07 -4.19
N MET A 116 -23.62 16.34 -4.08
CA MET A 116 -22.69 17.46 -3.89
C MET A 116 -21.96 17.35 -2.56
N LEU A 117 -22.63 16.91 -1.51
CA LEU A 117 -21.99 16.65 -0.19
C LEU A 117 -20.88 15.62 -0.30
N GLN A 118 -21.12 14.47 -0.96
CA GLN A 118 -20.10 13.42 -1.14
C GLN A 118 -18.94 13.90 -2.00
N PHE A 119 -19.23 14.63 -3.08
CA PHE A 119 -18.21 15.26 -3.92
C PHE A 119 -17.35 16.24 -3.13
N ASN A 120 -17.96 17.18 -2.41
CA ASN A 120 -17.27 18.17 -1.61
C ASN A 120 -16.46 17.55 -0.49
N HIS A 121 -16.93 16.43 0.09
CA HIS A 121 -16.19 15.69 1.09
C HIS A 121 -14.87 15.16 0.52
N VAL A 122 -14.87 14.55 -0.65
CA VAL A 122 -13.63 14.07 -1.27
C VAL A 122 -12.71 15.25 -1.62
N VAL A 123 -13.22 16.26 -2.29
CA VAL A 123 -12.40 17.40 -2.75
C VAL A 123 -11.79 18.18 -1.58
N SER A 124 -12.55 18.45 -0.52
CA SER A 124 -12.07 19.19 0.64
C SER A 124 -11.00 18.46 1.44
N HIS A 125 -10.92 17.14 1.36
CA HIS A 125 -9.89 16.33 2.02
C HIS A 125 -8.66 16.07 1.14
N ALA A 126 -8.70 16.39 -0.15
CA ALA A 126 -7.58 16.23 -1.08
C ALA A 126 -6.56 17.37 -0.94
N VAL A 127 -6.03 17.54 0.25
CA VAL A 127 -5.11 18.63 0.65
C VAL A 127 -3.65 18.20 0.77
N GLY A 128 -3.31 17.05 0.21
CA GLY A 128 -1.95 16.54 0.19
C GLY A 128 -0.99 17.44 -0.60
N VAL A 129 0.26 17.51 -0.15
CA VAL A 129 1.31 18.36 -0.75
C VAL A 129 2.65 17.62 -0.86
N GLY A 130 3.56 18.20 -1.62
CA GLY A 130 4.93 17.71 -1.81
C GLY A 130 5.05 16.72 -2.97
N GLU A 131 6.11 15.94 -2.96
CA GLU A 131 6.39 14.93 -3.97
C GLU A 131 5.26 13.89 -4.04
N ILE A 132 5.07 13.31 -5.21
CA ILE A 132 4.16 12.19 -5.39
C ILE A 132 4.83 10.92 -4.88
N VAL A 133 4.07 10.04 -4.21
CA VAL A 133 4.57 8.74 -3.78
C VAL A 133 4.86 7.85 -4.99
N PRO A 134 5.81 6.90 -4.90
CA PRO A 134 6.02 5.94 -5.98
C PRO A 134 4.72 5.23 -6.39
N GLU A 135 4.56 4.97 -7.68
CA GLU A 135 3.40 4.30 -8.25
C GLU A 135 3.10 2.98 -7.54
N SER A 136 4.14 2.20 -7.22
CA SER A 136 4.04 0.93 -6.50
C SER A 136 3.35 1.05 -5.14
N LEU A 137 3.55 2.18 -4.42
CA LEU A 137 2.84 2.42 -3.15
C LEU A 137 1.37 2.78 -3.39
N SER A 138 1.09 3.64 -4.38
CA SER A 138 -0.28 3.98 -4.77
C SER A 138 -1.06 2.74 -5.20
N ARG A 139 -0.45 1.87 -5.97
CA ARG A 139 -0.98 0.59 -6.43
C ARG A 139 -1.31 -0.33 -5.24
N LEU A 140 -0.38 -0.52 -4.33
CA LEU A 140 -0.62 -1.34 -3.13
C LEU A 140 -1.71 -0.76 -2.23
N MET A 141 -1.75 0.56 -2.06
CA MET A 141 -2.81 1.24 -1.32
C MET A 141 -4.18 1.02 -1.96
N MET A 142 -4.30 1.13 -3.28
CA MET A 142 -5.53 0.88 -4.02
C MET A 142 -6.00 -0.57 -3.88
N PHE A 143 -5.08 -1.54 -3.96
CA PHE A 143 -5.43 -2.95 -3.72
C PHE A 143 -5.94 -3.19 -2.30
N ILE A 144 -5.26 -2.66 -1.27
CA ILE A 144 -5.71 -2.78 0.13
C ILE A 144 -7.07 -2.08 0.33
N LYS A 145 -7.35 -0.99 -0.41
CA LYS A 145 -8.67 -0.36 -0.39
C LYS A 145 -9.76 -1.27 -0.95
N LEU A 146 -9.49 -1.94 -2.07
CA LEU A 146 -10.41 -2.95 -2.63
C LEU A 146 -10.68 -4.08 -1.62
N LEU A 147 -9.64 -4.54 -0.89
CA LEU A 147 -9.82 -5.53 0.17
C LEU A 147 -10.74 -5.03 1.31
N THR A 148 -10.79 -3.74 1.57
CA THR A 148 -11.71 -3.17 2.56
C THR A 148 -13.16 -3.25 2.08
N PHE A 149 -13.40 -3.06 0.80
CA PHE A 149 -14.76 -3.06 0.23
C PHE A 149 -15.36 -4.46 0.13
N ARG A 150 -14.54 -5.50 -0.04
CA ARG A 150 -14.98 -6.87 -0.33
C ARG A 150 -15.97 -7.46 0.67
N THR A 151 -15.96 -6.98 1.90
CA THR A 151 -16.86 -7.50 2.96
C THR A 151 -18.26 -6.89 2.94
N GLY A 152 -18.48 -5.84 2.14
CA GLY A 152 -19.77 -5.13 2.05
C GLY A 152 -20.06 -4.16 3.21
N HIS A 153 -19.29 -4.20 4.31
CA HIS A 153 -19.57 -3.40 5.50
C HIS A 153 -19.39 -1.88 5.31
N THR A 154 -18.70 -1.47 4.26
CA THR A 154 -18.53 -0.06 3.93
C THR A 154 -19.77 0.58 3.35
N GLY A 155 -20.67 -0.22 2.77
CA GLY A 155 -21.89 0.25 2.09
C GLY A 155 -21.62 1.04 0.81
N ILE A 156 -20.44 0.91 0.21
CA ILE A 156 -20.12 1.47 -1.10
C ILE A 156 -20.83 0.66 -2.20
N SER A 157 -21.28 1.32 -3.27
CA SER A 157 -21.86 0.62 -4.41
C SER A 157 -20.79 0.02 -5.34
N MET A 158 -21.24 -0.80 -6.29
CA MET A 158 -20.33 -1.43 -7.26
C MET A 158 -19.64 -0.43 -8.19
N ALA A 159 -20.24 0.71 -8.51
CA ALA A 159 -19.69 1.64 -9.49
C ALA A 159 -18.29 2.18 -9.14
N PRO A 160 -18.02 2.72 -7.93
CA PRO A 160 -16.67 3.12 -7.53
C PRO A 160 -15.70 1.93 -7.41
N VAL A 161 -16.17 0.79 -6.93
CA VAL A 161 -15.32 -0.41 -6.79
C VAL A 161 -14.89 -0.93 -8.15
N GLN A 162 -15.83 -1.03 -9.10
CA GLN A 162 -15.51 -1.45 -10.46
C GLN A 162 -14.57 -0.47 -11.15
N ARG A 163 -14.77 0.85 -10.99
CA ARG A 163 -13.88 1.84 -11.56
C ARG A 163 -12.45 1.72 -11.02
N LEU A 164 -12.25 1.42 -9.73
CA LEU A 164 -10.91 1.17 -9.18
C LEU A 164 -10.27 -0.09 -9.78
N ILE A 165 -11.06 -1.15 -10.01
CA ILE A 165 -10.61 -2.36 -10.70
C ILE A 165 -10.25 -2.07 -12.17
N ASP A 166 -11.09 -1.30 -12.86
CA ASP A 166 -10.83 -0.91 -14.24
C ASP A 166 -9.56 -0.05 -14.35
N MET A 167 -9.35 0.87 -13.42
CA MET A 167 -8.12 1.65 -13.32
C MET A 167 -6.90 0.75 -13.10
N TRP A 168 -6.97 -0.20 -12.16
CA TRP A 168 -5.92 -1.19 -11.94
C TRP A 168 -5.61 -1.97 -13.21
N ASN A 169 -6.64 -2.50 -13.87
CA ASN A 169 -6.51 -3.34 -15.06
C ASN A 169 -6.01 -2.60 -16.30
N ASN A 170 -6.06 -1.26 -16.30
CA ASN A 170 -5.56 -0.41 -17.38
C ASN A 170 -4.32 0.41 -16.99
N ASP A 171 -3.62 0.02 -15.90
CA ASP A 171 -2.41 0.70 -15.40
C ASP A 171 -2.60 2.21 -15.14
N ILE A 172 -3.79 2.59 -14.65
CA ILE A 172 -4.11 3.96 -14.27
C ILE A 172 -4.05 4.05 -12.74
N MET A 173 -2.96 4.59 -12.19
CA MET A 173 -2.77 4.66 -10.74
C MET A 173 -2.88 6.10 -10.23
N PRO A 174 -3.63 6.35 -9.14
CA PRO A 174 -3.73 7.69 -8.58
C PRO A 174 -2.36 8.25 -8.18
N ALA A 175 -2.07 9.50 -8.56
CA ALA A 175 -0.88 10.22 -8.15
C ALA A 175 -1.13 10.89 -6.78
N ILE A 176 -0.58 10.32 -5.72
CA ILE A 176 -0.88 10.70 -4.34
C ILE A 176 0.29 11.50 -3.76
N PRO A 177 0.08 12.73 -3.26
CA PRO A 177 1.11 13.49 -2.57
C PRO A 177 1.59 12.80 -1.28
N LYS A 178 2.89 12.90 -1.03
CA LYS A 178 3.59 12.21 0.06
C LYS A 178 3.21 12.71 1.46
N LYS A 179 2.78 13.98 1.58
CA LYS A 179 2.45 14.64 2.84
C LYS A 179 0.99 15.05 2.85
N GLY A 180 0.29 14.81 3.97
CA GLY A 180 -1.13 15.21 4.09
C GLY A 180 -1.91 14.44 5.14
N THR A 181 -1.57 13.18 5.41
CA THR A 181 -2.22 12.47 6.50
C THR A 181 -1.69 12.92 7.85
N VAL A 182 -2.61 13.10 8.80
CA VAL A 182 -2.30 13.41 10.19
C VAL A 182 -2.68 12.26 11.13
N GLY A 183 -3.15 11.15 10.58
CA GLY A 183 -3.54 9.95 11.33
C GLY A 183 -4.86 10.06 12.10
N ALA A 184 -5.49 11.23 12.14
CA ALA A 184 -6.81 11.43 12.76
C ALA A 184 -7.90 10.89 11.82
N SER A 185 -8.69 9.92 12.27
CA SER A 185 -9.67 9.17 11.47
C SER A 185 -9.06 8.43 10.28
N GLY A 186 -7.76 8.09 10.34
CA GLY A 186 -7.03 7.38 9.32
C GLY A 186 -6.37 8.30 8.29
N ASP A 187 -6.30 7.83 7.06
CA ASP A 187 -5.52 8.44 5.97
C ASP A 187 -6.38 9.30 5.04
N LEU A 188 -7.15 10.26 5.59
CA LEU A 188 -8.16 11.02 4.82
C LEU A 188 -7.57 11.65 3.55
N ALA A 189 -6.49 12.44 3.66
CA ALA A 189 -5.92 13.14 2.51
C ALA A 189 -5.37 12.20 1.43
N PRO A 190 -4.52 11.20 1.73
CA PRO A 190 -4.10 10.24 0.71
C PRO A 190 -5.26 9.49 0.04
N LEU A 191 -6.27 9.09 0.81
CA LEU A 191 -7.45 8.39 0.28
C LEU A 191 -8.34 9.33 -0.56
N ALA A 192 -8.45 10.60 -0.20
CA ALA A 192 -9.12 11.59 -1.02
C ALA A 192 -8.41 11.75 -2.37
N HIS A 193 -7.08 11.90 -2.37
CA HIS A 193 -6.31 11.92 -3.63
C HIS A 193 -6.47 10.65 -4.45
N MET A 194 -6.57 9.47 -3.81
CA MET A 194 -6.87 8.23 -4.51
C MET A 194 -8.26 8.25 -5.17
N ALA A 195 -9.24 8.94 -4.56
CA ALA A 195 -10.61 9.01 -5.06
C ALA A 195 -10.82 10.10 -6.13
N LEU A 196 -9.99 11.15 -6.18
CA LEU A 196 -10.15 12.24 -7.17
C LEU A 196 -10.29 11.76 -8.62
N PRO A 197 -9.48 10.79 -9.11
CA PRO A 197 -9.61 10.30 -10.49
C PRO A 197 -10.96 9.68 -10.81
N LEU A 198 -11.67 9.13 -9.83
CA LEU A 198 -13.03 8.63 -10.03
C LEU A 198 -14.01 9.74 -10.40
N LEU A 199 -13.71 10.96 -9.97
CA LEU A 199 -14.49 12.18 -10.19
C LEU A 199 -13.98 13.02 -11.39
N GLY A 200 -13.00 12.52 -12.14
CA GLY A 200 -12.34 13.26 -13.23
C GLY A 200 -11.41 14.37 -12.76
N LEU A 201 -10.96 14.32 -11.49
CA LEU A 201 -10.10 15.32 -10.87
C LEU A 201 -8.73 14.72 -10.49
N GLY A 202 -7.76 15.61 -10.19
CA GLY A 202 -6.44 15.20 -9.77
C GLY A 202 -5.62 14.55 -10.87
N LYS A 203 -4.55 13.87 -10.49
CA LYS A 203 -3.57 13.31 -11.42
C LYS A 203 -3.44 11.80 -11.25
N VAL A 204 -3.00 11.15 -12.31
CA VAL A 204 -2.75 9.70 -12.34
C VAL A 204 -1.40 9.40 -12.99
N TYR A 205 -0.77 8.31 -12.59
CA TYR A 205 0.24 7.64 -13.40
C TYR A 205 -0.46 6.93 -14.55
N TYR A 206 -0.04 7.22 -15.75
CA TYR A 206 -0.54 6.61 -16.97
C TYR A 206 0.55 6.61 -18.04
N GLN A 207 0.86 5.45 -18.62
CA GLN A 207 1.91 5.26 -19.63
C GLN A 207 3.30 5.80 -19.19
N GLY A 208 3.64 5.68 -17.90
CA GLY A 208 4.92 6.10 -17.34
C GLY A 208 5.02 7.59 -16.98
N GLU A 209 3.96 8.36 -17.20
CA GLU A 209 3.92 9.79 -16.88
C GLU A 209 2.83 10.10 -15.84
N ILE A 210 2.96 11.26 -15.18
CA ILE A 210 1.91 11.81 -14.30
C ILE A 210 1.12 12.86 -15.10
N VAL A 211 -0.14 12.54 -15.38
CA VAL A 211 -1.03 13.35 -16.20
C VAL A 211 -2.34 13.68 -15.46
N GLU A 212 -3.08 14.66 -15.95
CA GLU A 212 -4.41 15.00 -15.44
C GLU A 212 -5.40 13.85 -15.71
N SER A 213 -6.15 13.44 -14.68
CA SER A 213 -7.04 12.28 -14.79
C SER A 213 -8.19 12.48 -15.78
N ALA A 214 -8.70 13.72 -15.92
CA ALA A 214 -9.78 14.03 -16.86
C ALA A 214 -9.47 13.57 -18.29
N GLY A 215 -8.27 13.90 -18.79
CA GLY A 215 -7.84 13.49 -20.14
C GLY A 215 -7.72 11.98 -20.30
N VAL A 216 -7.35 11.25 -19.23
CA VAL A 216 -7.30 9.79 -19.26
C VAL A 216 -8.70 9.18 -19.25
N LEU A 217 -9.62 9.73 -18.43
CA LEU A 217 -11.01 9.29 -18.44
C LEU A 217 -11.63 9.48 -19.84
N ASP A 218 -11.44 10.64 -20.45
CA ASP A 218 -11.93 10.93 -21.81
C ASP A 218 -11.37 9.92 -22.83
N ALA A 219 -10.07 9.64 -22.77
CA ALA A 219 -9.42 8.67 -23.65
C ALA A 219 -9.95 7.24 -23.48
N MET A 220 -10.36 6.87 -22.24
CA MET A 220 -10.96 5.58 -21.94
C MET A 220 -12.47 5.54 -22.21
N GLY A 221 -13.11 6.66 -22.55
CA GLY A 221 -14.56 6.77 -22.68
C GLY A 221 -15.29 6.64 -21.35
N TRP A 222 -14.67 7.04 -20.26
CA TRP A 222 -15.24 6.93 -18.91
C TRP A 222 -15.76 8.28 -18.42
N GLU A 223 -17.04 8.31 -18.09
CA GLU A 223 -17.63 9.47 -17.42
C GLU A 223 -17.18 9.58 -15.97
N PRO A 224 -16.95 10.78 -15.43
CA PRO A 224 -16.77 10.98 -13.99
C PRO A 224 -17.93 10.40 -13.19
N LEU A 225 -17.61 9.74 -12.06
CA LEU A 225 -18.64 9.14 -11.22
C LEU A 225 -19.39 10.21 -10.42
N ARG A 226 -20.68 9.98 -10.23
CA ARG A 226 -21.53 10.68 -9.27
C ARG A 226 -21.67 9.83 -8.02
N LEU A 227 -21.19 10.35 -6.90
CA LEU A 227 -21.15 9.60 -5.63
C LEU A 227 -22.51 9.58 -4.96
N LYS A 228 -22.95 8.39 -4.56
CA LYS A 228 -24.17 8.17 -3.78
C LYS A 228 -23.91 8.46 -2.29
N PRO A 229 -24.98 8.52 -1.45
CA PRO A 229 -24.84 8.69 -0.02
C PRO A 229 -23.80 7.73 0.59
N LYS A 230 -22.93 8.23 1.48
CA LYS A 230 -21.83 7.54 2.15
C LYS A 230 -20.63 7.16 1.26
N GLU A 231 -20.68 7.24 -0.06
CA GLU A 231 -19.57 6.81 -0.91
C GLU A 231 -18.32 7.69 -0.76
N GLY A 232 -18.48 9.00 -0.61
CA GLY A 232 -17.36 9.89 -0.29
C GLY A 232 -16.65 9.46 0.98
N LEU A 233 -17.40 9.22 2.05
CA LEU A 233 -16.85 8.72 3.31
C LEU A 233 -16.23 7.32 3.15
N ALA A 234 -16.87 6.40 2.43
CA ALA A 234 -16.35 5.06 2.21
C ALA A 234 -15.02 5.08 1.44
N LEU A 235 -14.84 6.02 0.50
CA LEU A 235 -13.63 6.20 -0.26
C LEU A 235 -12.50 6.82 0.58
N THR A 236 -12.79 7.87 1.37
CA THR A 236 -11.78 8.66 2.06
C THR A 236 -11.43 8.14 3.45
N ASN A 237 -12.27 7.34 4.10
CA ASN A 237 -12.01 6.84 5.45
C ASN A 237 -11.29 5.48 5.43
N GLY A 238 -10.30 5.35 6.31
CA GLY A 238 -9.52 4.12 6.48
C GLY A 238 -8.03 4.38 6.67
N VAL A 239 -7.25 3.30 6.77
CA VAL A 239 -5.81 3.32 7.07
C VAL A 239 -4.98 2.64 5.95
N GLN A 240 -5.46 2.69 4.71
CA GLN A 240 -4.87 1.93 3.62
C GLN A 240 -3.50 2.45 3.19
N TYR A 241 -3.25 3.76 3.32
CA TYR A 241 -1.93 4.33 3.05
C TYR A 241 -0.90 3.87 4.07
N ILE A 242 -1.24 3.95 5.37
CA ILE A 242 -0.38 3.46 6.46
C ILE A 242 -0.13 1.96 6.32
N ASN A 243 -1.17 1.18 6.01
CA ASN A 243 -1.06 -0.27 5.81
C ASN A 243 -0.18 -0.63 4.60
N ALA A 244 -0.33 0.08 3.48
CA ALA A 244 0.49 -0.13 2.29
C ALA A 244 1.97 0.18 2.59
N ARG A 245 2.24 1.30 3.27
CA ARG A 245 3.60 1.68 3.65
C ARG A 245 4.19 0.69 4.67
N GLY A 246 3.41 0.28 5.68
CA GLY A 246 3.81 -0.74 6.65
C GLY A 246 4.14 -2.07 5.99
N ALA A 247 3.31 -2.54 5.07
CA ALA A 247 3.55 -3.76 4.31
C ALA A 247 4.85 -3.68 3.49
N GLN A 248 5.09 -2.57 2.78
CA GLN A 248 6.35 -2.36 2.06
C GLN A 248 7.56 -2.38 3.01
N CYS A 249 7.47 -1.72 4.17
CA CYS A 249 8.54 -1.72 5.16
C CYS A 249 8.83 -3.14 5.68
N LEU A 250 7.80 -3.90 6.01
CA LEU A 250 7.96 -5.29 6.48
C LEU A 250 8.57 -6.19 5.40
N MET A 251 8.13 -6.09 4.15
CA MET A 251 8.71 -6.83 3.03
C MET A 251 10.21 -6.53 2.88
N ARG A 252 10.62 -5.26 3.00
CA ARG A 252 12.02 -4.85 2.96
C ARG A 252 12.83 -5.37 4.16
N ILE A 253 12.27 -5.29 5.37
CA ILE A 253 12.92 -5.80 6.58
C ILE A 253 13.19 -7.30 6.44
N GLU A 254 12.24 -8.08 5.93
CA GLU A 254 12.44 -9.52 5.70
C GLU A 254 13.60 -9.81 4.73
N GLU A 255 13.71 -9.05 3.63
CA GLU A 255 14.82 -9.21 2.68
C GLU A 255 16.16 -8.74 3.28
N MET A 256 16.15 -7.63 4.04
CA MET A 256 17.35 -7.16 4.74
C MET A 256 17.84 -8.18 5.77
N MET A 257 16.95 -8.84 6.50
CA MET A 257 17.34 -9.88 7.47
C MET A 257 17.99 -11.09 6.79
N LYS A 258 17.46 -11.55 5.65
CA LYS A 258 18.11 -12.62 4.86
C LYS A 258 19.49 -12.21 4.37
N THR A 259 19.62 -10.97 3.91
CA THR A 259 20.90 -10.40 3.46
C THR A 259 21.89 -10.28 4.62
N ALA A 260 21.42 -9.90 5.81
CA ALA A 260 22.25 -9.82 7.01
C ALA A 260 22.81 -11.20 7.41
N ASP A 261 22.00 -12.27 7.36
CA ASP A 261 22.47 -13.65 7.61
C ASP A 261 23.56 -14.03 6.61
N LEU A 262 23.41 -13.69 5.33
CA LEU A 262 24.39 -13.96 4.29
C LEU A 262 25.72 -13.22 4.55
N PHE A 263 25.66 -11.92 4.85
CA PHE A 263 26.87 -11.16 5.16
C PHE A 263 27.55 -11.62 6.46
N ALA A 264 26.78 -12.04 7.46
CA ALA A 264 27.32 -12.63 8.68
C ALA A 264 28.08 -13.93 8.38
N ALA A 265 27.54 -14.80 7.52
CA ALA A 265 28.21 -16.02 7.09
C ALA A 265 29.51 -15.72 6.32
N MET A 266 29.47 -14.81 5.35
CA MET A 266 30.68 -14.38 4.61
C MET A 266 31.76 -13.82 5.54
N SER A 267 31.38 -13.01 6.53
CA SER A 267 32.30 -12.48 7.55
C SER A 267 32.90 -13.59 8.41
N SER A 268 32.08 -14.56 8.82
CA SER A 268 32.53 -15.73 9.61
C SER A 268 33.55 -16.56 8.84
N GLN A 269 33.35 -16.78 7.55
CA GLN A 269 34.32 -17.46 6.68
C GLN A 269 35.61 -16.65 6.52
N ALA A 270 35.49 -15.37 6.23
CA ALA A 270 36.66 -14.49 6.02
C ALA A 270 37.57 -14.40 7.26
N PHE A 271 36.99 -14.44 8.45
CA PHE A 271 37.72 -14.45 9.73
C PHE A 271 38.07 -15.85 10.23
N SER A 272 37.71 -16.90 9.48
CA SER A 272 37.91 -18.31 9.91
C SER A 272 37.39 -18.57 11.31
N THR A 273 36.20 -18.05 11.63
CA THR A 273 35.56 -18.23 12.92
C THR A 273 35.05 -19.66 13.09
N SER A 274 34.94 -20.12 14.34
CA SER A 274 34.41 -21.44 14.61
C SER A 274 32.90 -21.53 14.28
N GLU A 275 32.50 -22.54 13.51
CA GLU A 275 31.11 -22.84 13.19
C GLU A 275 30.36 -23.46 14.40
N THR A 276 31.07 -23.82 15.47
CA THR A 276 30.49 -24.42 16.66
C THR A 276 29.37 -23.58 17.25
N PHE A 277 29.47 -22.24 17.18
CA PHE A 277 28.46 -21.33 17.72
C PHE A 277 27.11 -21.44 17.04
N TYR A 278 27.02 -21.98 15.84
CA TYR A 278 25.78 -22.13 15.07
C TYR A 278 25.15 -23.53 15.23
N GLN A 279 25.75 -24.44 16.00
CA GLN A 279 25.23 -25.78 16.20
C GLN A 279 23.94 -25.80 17.02
N ALA A 280 23.01 -26.67 16.65
CA ALA A 280 21.67 -26.74 17.23
C ALA A 280 21.61 -26.78 18.74
N PRO A 281 22.43 -27.61 19.47
CA PRO A 281 22.35 -27.73 20.92
C PRO A 281 22.51 -26.40 21.66
N TYR A 282 23.33 -25.46 21.15
CA TYR A 282 23.50 -24.15 21.78
C TYR A 282 22.26 -23.26 21.72
N HIS A 283 21.38 -23.51 20.76
CA HIS A 283 20.19 -22.72 20.54
C HIS A 283 18.92 -23.37 21.06
N GLU A 284 18.97 -24.65 21.38
CA GLU A 284 17.84 -25.41 21.96
C GLU A 284 17.56 -25.04 23.42
N THR A 285 18.58 -24.58 24.15
CA THR A 285 18.49 -24.19 25.55
C THR A 285 17.93 -22.77 25.75
N THR A 286 17.64 -22.04 24.69
CA THR A 286 17.18 -20.64 24.77
C THR A 286 15.69 -20.52 24.53
N PHE A 287 15.05 -19.54 25.21
CA PHE A 287 13.63 -19.23 25.04
C PHE A 287 13.32 -18.39 23.82
N HIS A 288 14.31 -18.08 22.96
CA HIS A 288 14.15 -17.26 21.75
C HIS A 288 14.20 -18.16 20.51
N PRO A 289 13.04 -18.56 19.95
CA PRO A 289 12.99 -19.47 18.79
C PRO A 289 13.64 -18.86 17.53
N GLU A 290 13.66 -17.53 17.42
CA GLU A 290 14.26 -16.80 16.29
C GLU A 290 15.76 -17.06 16.18
N ARG A 291 16.46 -17.25 17.29
CA ARG A 291 17.89 -17.62 17.30
C ARG A 291 18.14 -18.96 16.61
N LYS A 292 17.20 -19.92 16.75
CA LYS A 292 17.29 -21.21 16.07
C LYS A 292 17.19 -21.04 14.56
N THR A 293 16.32 -20.12 14.11
CA THR A 293 16.15 -19.80 12.68
C THR A 293 17.44 -19.22 12.10
N VAL A 294 18.01 -18.20 12.75
CA VAL A 294 19.28 -17.59 12.32
C VAL A 294 20.41 -18.61 12.30
N ALA A 295 20.59 -19.39 13.37
CA ALA A 295 21.62 -20.43 13.43
C ALA A 295 21.43 -21.50 12.34
N THR A 296 20.19 -21.83 12.00
CA THR A 296 19.88 -22.75 10.91
C THR A 296 20.22 -22.16 9.54
N ASN A 297 19.94 -20.88 9.33
CA ASN A 297 20.32 -20.17 8.12
C ASN A 297 21.84 -20.12 7.97
N MET A 298 22.55 -19.78 9.05
CA MET A 298 24.02 -19.77 9.08
C MET A 298 24.60 -21.12 8.68
N ARG A 299 24.11 -22.24 9.26
CA ARG A 299 24.58 -23.59 8.90
C ARG A 299 24.28 -24.02 7.46
N LYS A 300 23.32 -23.38 6.78
CA LYS A 300 23.02 -23.64 5.36
C LYS A 300 23.93 -22.90 4.39
N VAL A 301 24.48 -21.78 4.85
CA VAL A 301 25.27 -20.88 4.03
C VAL A 301 26.77 -21.11 4.24
N LEU A 302 27.20 -21.46 5.46
CA LEU A 302 28.58 -21.87 5.77
C LEU A 302 28.88 -23.27 5.28
#